data_bfc2302de4432c0d82de5f4ff8cbb29e
#
_entry.id   bfc2302de4432c0d82de5f4ff8cbb29e
#
_cell.length_a   1.000
_cell.length_b   1.000
_cell.length_c   1.000
_cell.angle_alpha   90.00
_cell.angle_beta   90.00
_cell.angle_gamma   90.00
#
_symmetry.space_group_name_H-M   'P 1'
#
loop_
_entity.id
_entity.type
_entity.pdbx_description
1 polymer ?
#
loop_
_entity_poly.entity_id
_entity_poly.type
_entity_poly.pdbx_seq_one_letter_code
_entity_poly.pdbx_strand_id
1 'polypeptide(L)'
;MIWVLICLLVLGVAAAPYAAERRRLVMDDTARADAPGAFIDLKHGRTHYRYFGPQSAPLAVCVHGLTTPSFVFEALAAFLIGRGHRVLIYDHYGRGYSDRPMGRQDARFFASHLTE
;
A
#
# COMPACT_ATOMS: atom_id res chain seq x y z
N MET A 1 34.20 16.22 -26.64
CA MET A 1 33.13 17.03 -26.09
C MET A 1 31.79 16.27 -26.08
N ILE A 2 31.31 15.72 -27.20
CA ILE A 2 30.03 15.02 -27.28
C ILE A 2 29.94 13.79 -26.37
N TRP A 3 30.99 12.99 -26.25
CA TRP A 3 31.04 11.82 -25.36
C TRP A 3 30.93 12.14 -23.89
N VAL A 4 31.45 13.30 -23.47
CA VAL A 4 31.31 13.80 -22.09
C VAL A 4 29.87 14.15 -21.79
N LEU A 5 29.17 14.80 -22.74
CA LEU A 5 27.75 15.14 -22.60
C LEU A 5 26.88 13.88 -22.53
N ILE A 6 27.20 12.88 -23.35
CA ILE A 6 26.48 11.59 -23.33
C ILE A 6 26.69 10.89 -21.98
N CYS A 7 27.92 10.84 -21.47
CA CYS A 7 28.21 10.25 -20.15
C CYS A 7 27.45 10.96 -19.01
N LEU A 8 27.42 12.28 -19.02
CA LEU A 8 26.69 13.06 -18.03
C LEU A 8 25.18 12.81 -18.11
N LEU A 9 24.62 12.71 -19.30
CA LEU A 9 23.22 12.39 -19.51
C LEU A 9 22.89 10.99 -18.97
N VAL A 10 23.71 9.99 -19.31
CA VAL A 10 23.52 8.60 -18.84
C VAL A 10 23.60 8.54 -17.31
N LEU A 11 24.59 9.20 -16.71
CA LEU A 11 24.72 9.28 -15.26
C LEU A 11 23.50 9.97 -14.61
N GLY A 12 23.01 11.06 -15.20
CA GLY A 12 21.82 11.75 -14.74
C GLY A 12 20.58 10.88 -14.77
N VAL A 13 20.36 10.17 -15.87
CA VAL A 13 19.23 9.23 -16.02
C VAL A 13 19.36 8.05 -15.04
N ALA A 14 20.56 7.52 -14.85
CA ALA A 14 20.80 6.42 -13.90
C ALA A 14 20.63 6.87 -12.43
N ALA A 15 20.97 8.12 -12.11
CA ALA A 15 20.83 8.68 -10.77
C ALA A 15 19.40 9.14 -10.43
N ALA A 16 18.59 9.45 -11.45
CA ALA A 16 17.24 9.99 -11.26
C ALA A 16 16.33 9.12 -10.36
N PRO A 17 16.24 7.79 -10.55
CA PRO A 17 15.40 6.95 -9.69
C PRO A 17 15.91 6.95 -8.23
N TYR A 18 17.21 7.00 -8.03
CA TYR A 18 17.81 7.06 -6.69
C TYR A 18 17.54 8.40 -5.99
N ALA A 19 17.60 9.50 -6.74
CA ALA A 19 17.24 10.83 -6.23
C ALA A 19 15.74 10.92 -5.93
N ALA A 20 14.90 10.34 -6.77
CA ALA A 20 13.45 10.26 -6.55
C ALA A 20 13.12 9.45 -5.29
N GLU A 21 13.80 8.31 -5.07
CA GLU A 21 13.62 7.49 -3.87
C GLU A 21 13.98 8.24 -2.59
N ARG A 22 15.08 9.00 -2.60
CA ARG A 22 15.48 9.84 -1.45
C ARG A 22 14.52 10.97 -1.13
N ARG A 23 13.71 11.39 -2.09
CA ARG A 23 12.68 12.44 -1.93
C ARG A 23 11.32 11.89 -1.54
N ARG A 24 11.17 10.57 -1.43
CA ARG A 24 9.90 9.98 -0.99
C ARG A 24 9.56 10.45 0.41
N LEU A 25 8.30 10.84 0.57
CA LEU A 25 7.74 11.16 1.88
C LEU A 25 7.80 9.93 2.78
N VAL A 26 8.27 10.12 4.00
CA VAL A 26 8.21 9.08 5.03
C VAL A 26 6.75 8.89 5.43
N MET A 27 6.32 7.65 5.56
CA MET A 27 4.99 7.31 6.07
C MET A 27 5.06 7.34 7.61
N ASP A 28 4.91 8.53 8.16
CA ASP A 28 4.90 8.80 9.61
C ASP A 28 3.47 9.09 10.11
N ASP A 29 3.33 9.41 11.38
CA ASP A 29 2.05 9.71 11.99
C ASP A 29 1.40 10.98 11.40
N THR A 30 2.20 11.94 10.96
CA THR A 30 1.70 13.15 10.28
C THR A 30 1.08 12.81 8.93
N ALA A 31 1.76 11.95 8.14
CA ALA A 31 1.26 11.50 6.85
C ALA A 31 -0.02 10.64 6.99
N ARG A 32 -0.26 10.04 8.17
CA ARG A 32 -1.43 9.23 8.48
C ARG A 32 -2.58 10.00 9.15
N ALA A 33 -2.36 11.24 9.55
CA ALA A 33 -3.31 12.00 10.35
C ALA A 33 -4.71 12.08 9.72
N ASP A 34 -4.78 12.20 8.40
CA ASP A 34 -6.03 12.30 7.66
C ASP A 34 -6.44 10.98 6.98
N ALA A 35 -5.78 9.86 7.29
CA ALA A 35 -6.09 8.58 6.69
C ALA A 35 -7.45 8.07 7.17
N PRO A 36 -8.36 7.68 6.25
CA PRO A 36 -9.64 7.09 6.65
C PRO A 36 -9.44 5.67 7.19
N GLY A 37 -10.19 5.28 8.21
CA GLY A 37 -10.16 3.92 8.74
C GLY A 37 -9.31 3.75 9.98
N ALA A 38 -8.58 2.64 10.08
CA ALA A 38 -7.82 2.28 11.26
C ALA A 38 -6.47 1.64 10.92
N PHE A 39 -5.66 1.50 11.95
CA PHE A 39 -4.34 0.88 11.86
C PHE A 39 -4.20 -0.27 12.84
N ILE A 40 -3.44 -1.27 12.47
CA ILE A 40 -3.06 -2.40 13.33
C ILE A 40 -1.57 -2.66 13.17
N ASP A 41 -0.88 -2.88 14.29
CA ASP A 41 0.52 -3.26 14.29
C ASP A 41 0.62 -4.78 14.11
N LEU A 42 1.24 -5.20 12.99
CA LEU A 42 1.50 -6.58 12.62
C LEU A 42 3.00 -6.87 12.63
N LYS A 43 3.39 -8.09 12.30
CA LYS A 43 4.77 -8.58 12.39
C LYS A 43 5.82 -7.70 11.70
N HIS A 44 5.50 -7.14 10.55
CA HIS A 44 6.45 -6.37 9.73
C HIS A 44 6.18 -4.86 9.72
N GLY A 45 5.23 -4.38 10.52
CA GLY A 45 4.91 -2.98 10.66
C GLY A 45 3.41 -2.71 10.76
N ARG A 46 3.07 -1.43 10.78
CA ARG A 46 1.71 -0.95 10.89
C ARG A 46 0.99 -1.10 9.56
N THR A 47 -0.21 -1.67 9.59
CA THR A 47 -1.09 -1.89 8.43
C THR A 47 -2.33 -1.03 8.53
N HIS A 48 -2.64 -0.30 7.47
CA HIS A 48 -3.87 0.44 7.32
C HIS A 48 -4.98 -0.46 6.80
N TYR A 49 -6.18 -0.36 7.40
CA TYR A 49 -7.34 -1.12 6.97
C TYR A 49 -8.64 -0.36 7.17
N ARG A 50 -9.69 -0.80 6.50
CA ARG A 50 -11.04 -0.26 6.63
C ARG A 50 -12.06 -1.39 6.59
N TYR A 51 -13.03 -1.33 7.51
CA TYR A 51 -14.21 -2.18 7.47
C TYR A 51 -15.42 -1.40 6.98
N PHE A 52 -16.27 -2.07 6.24
CA PHE A 52 -17.55 -1.56 5.77
C PHE A 52 -18.63 -2.60 6.03
N GLY A 53 -19.86 -2.12 6.32
CA GLY A 53 -21.01 -2.97 6.57
C GLY A 53 -21.13 -3.50 8.01
N PRO A 54 -22.22 -4.21 8.33
CA PRO A 54 -22.51 -4.66 9.68
C PRO A 54 -21.60 -5.80 10.14
N GLN A 55 -21.24 -5.80 11.44
CA GLN A 55 -20.31 -6.80 11.99
C GLN A 55 -20.81 -8.24 11.91
N SER A 56 -22.13 -8.44 11.92
CA SER A 56 -22.77 -9.77 11.87
C SER A 56 -22.84 -10.37 10.46
N ALA A 57 -22.53 -9.59 9.43
CA ALA A 57 -22.60 -10.06 8.06
C ALA A 57 -21.38 -10.92 7.67
N PRO A 58 -21.52 -11.84 6.71
CA PRO A 58 -20.40 -12.59 6.18
C PRO A 58 -19.28 -11.67 5.65
N LEU A 59 -18.03 -11.97 6.01
CA LEU A 59 -16.88 -11.16 5.67
C LEU A 59 -16.38 -11.46 4.25
N ALA A 60 -16.27 -10.41 3.44
CA ALA A 60 -15.53 -10.41 2.18
C ALA A 60 -14.23 -9.61 2.36
N VAL A 61 -13.10 -10.19 2.01
CA VAL A 61 -11.78 -9.53 2.05
C VAL A 61 -11.35 -9.18 0.63
N CYS A 62 -11.10 -7.90 0.37
CA CYS A 62 -10.62 -7.44 -0.92
C CYS A 62 -9.12 -7.15 -0.85
N VAL A 63 -8.35 -7.91 -1.61
CA VAL A 63 -6.89 -7.86 -1.66
C VAL A 63 -6.44 -7.17 -2.95
N HIS A 64 -5.79 -6.02 -2.83
CA HIS A 64 -5.37 -5.24 -3.99
C HIS A 64 -4.05 -5.75 -4.60
N GLY A 65 -3.76 -5.31 -5.83
CA GLY A 65 -2.52 -5.61 -6.54
C GLY A 65 -1.34 -4.74 -6.11
N LEU A 66 -0.22 -4.85 -6.83
CA LEU A 66 1.04 -4.19 -6.46
C LEU A 66 1.05 -2.68 -6.69
N THR A 67 0.22 -2.17 -7.58
CA THR A 67 0.33 -0.78 -8.08
C THR A 67 -0.66 0.20 -7.48
N THR A 68 -1.80 -0.30 -6.95
CA THR A 68 -2.88 0.55 -6.49
C THR A 68 -3.30 0.16 -5.07
N PRO A 69 -3.37 1.09 -4.12
CA PRO A 69 -3.82 0.83 -2.75
C PRO A 69 -5.29 0.40 -2.66
N SER A 70 -5.72 0.04 -1.46
CA SER A 70 -7.02 -0.57 -1.16
C SER A 70 -8.24 0.29 -1.55
N PHE A 71 -8.11 1.61 -1.66
CA PHE A 71 -9.21 2.49 -2.04
C PHE A 71 -9.87 2.11 -3.40
N VAL A 72 -9.16 1.42 -4.26
CA VAL A 72 -9.69 0.93 -5.55
C VAL A 72 -10.93 0.04 -5.37
N PHE A 73 -11.10 -0.55 -4.19
CA PHE A 73 -12.22 -1.41 -3.86
C PHE A 73 -13.42 -0.70 -3.23
N GLU A 74 -13.41 0.61 -3.06
CA GLU A 74 -14.52 1.33 -2.41
C GLU A 74 -15.86 1.13 -3.14
N ALA A 75 -15.86 1.17 -4.45
CA ALA A 75 -17.06 0.92 -5.24
C ALA A 75 -17.54 -0.54 -5.13
N LEU A 76 -16.60 -1.50 -5.14
CA LEU A 76 -16.92 -2.91 -4.93
C LEU A 76 -17.42 -3.17 -3.51
N ALA A 77 -16.84 -2.51 -2.51
CA ALA A 77 -17.28 -2.62 -1.13
C ALA A 77 -18.74 -2.14 -0.98
N ALA A 78 -19.09 -0.99 -1.57
CA ALA A 78 -20.46 -0.50 -1.57
C ALA A 78 -21.43 -1.50 -2.21
N PHE A 79 -21.05 -2.11 -3.33
CA PHE A 79 -21.86 -3.14 -3.97
C PHE A 79 -22.05 -4.39 -3.08
N LEU A 80 -20.98 -4.88 -2.45
CA LEU A 80 -21.03 -6.07 -1.59
C LEU A 80 -21.83 -5.83 -0.32
N ILE A 81 -21.76 -4.63 0.25
CA ILE A 81 -22.62 -4.24 1.40
C ILE A 81 -24.09 -4.32 1.00
N GLY A 82 -24.45 -3.81 -0.17
CA GLY A 82 -25.80 -3.92 -0.70
C GLY A 82 -26.28 -5.36 -0.94
N ARG A 83 -25.35 -6.32 -0.96
CA ARG A 83 -25.60 -7.78 -1.05
C ARG A 83 -25.52 -8.49 0.31
N GLY A 84 -25.43 -7.76 1.41
CA GLY A 84 -25.44 -8.30 2.77
C GLY A 84 -24.08 -8.79 3.25
N HIS A 85 -23.00 -8.28 2.74
CA HIS A 85 -21.64 -8.61 3.21
C HIS A 85 -21.07 -7.50 4.10
N ARG A 86 -20.18 -7.90 5.02
CA ARG A 86 -19.17 -7.04 5.60
C ARG A 86 -17.91 -7.08 4.74
N VAL A 87 -17.28 -5.95 4.51
CA VAL A 87 -16.09 -5.88 3.64
C VAL A 87 -14.90 -5.38 4.42
N LEU A 88 -13.76 -6.08 4.30
CA LEU A 88 -12.45 -5.62 4.73
C LEU A 88 -11.63 -5.27 3.50
N ILE A 89 -11.10 -4.06 3.48
CA ILE A 89 -10.01 -3.67 2.58
C ILE A 89 -8.80 -3.26 3.42
N TYR A 90 -7.60 -3.54 2.96
CA TYR A 90 -6.38 -3.15 3.65
C TYR A 90 -5.28 -2.82 2.64
N ASP A 91 -4.34 -1.99 3.05
CA ASP A 91 -3.19 -1.64 2.23
C ASP A 91 -2.05 -2.63 2.47
N HIS A 92 -1.56 -3.27 1.41
CA HIS A 92 -0.35 -4.07 1.48
C HIS A 92 0.84 -3.25 1.99
N TYR A 93 1.79 -3.90 2.64
CA TYR A 93 3.07 -3.29 2.99
C TYR A 93 3.70 -2.61 1.77
N GLY A 94 4.21 -1.42 1.96
CA GLY A 94 4.77 -0.59 0.91
C GLY A 94 3.74 0.14 0.04
N ARG A 95 2.45 0.06 0.36
CA ARG A 95 1.35 0.70 -0.39
C ARG A 95 0.46 1.50 0.55
N GLY A 96 -0.24 2.50 -0.02
CA GLY A 96 -1.17 3.34 0.72
C GLY A 96 -0.57 3.91 2.00
N TYR A 97 -1.28 3.76 3.10
CA TYR A 97 -0.89 4.23 4.42
C TYR A 97 -0.17 3.18 5.28
N SER A 98 0.02 1.95 4.77
CA SER A 98 0.78 0.91 5.48
C SER A 98 2.27 1.19 5.49
N ASP A 99 2.97 0.61 6.47
CA ASP A 99 4.42 0.69 6.59
C ASP A 99 5.14 0.11 5.37
N ARG A 100 6.40 0.49 5.24
CA ARG A 100 7.29 0.08 4.14
C ARG A 100 8.48 -0.71 4.69
N PRO A 101 8.25 -1.96 5.14
CA PRO A 101 9.33 -2.77 5.69
C PRO A 101 10.42 -3.03 4.65
N MET A 102 11.66 -3.04 5.14
CA MET A 102 12.81 -3.41 4.33
C MET A 102 12.80 -4.91 4.06
N GLY A 103 13.35 -5.31 2.92
CA GLY A 103 13.52 -6.70 2.58
C GLY A 103 12.77 -7.15 1.32
N ARG A 104 12.81 -8.45 1.07
CA ARG A 104 12.20 -9.04 -0.11
C ARG A 104 10.69 -9.12 0.03
N GLN A 105 9.97 -8.57 -0.93
CA GLN A 105 8.51 -8.59 -1.00
C GLN A 105 8.07 -9.56 -2.12
N ASP A 106 8.07 -10.83 -1.81
CA ASP A 106 7.61 -11.89 -2.71
C ASP A 106 6.17 -12.33 -2.37
N ALA A 107 5.65 -13.30 -3.13
CA ALA A 107 4.29 -13.81 -2.94
C ALA A 107 4.07 -14.38 -1.53
N ARG A 108 5.09 -14.99 -0.93
CA ARG A 108 5.03 -15.56 0.42
C ARG A 108 4.91 -14.46 1.48
N PHE A 109 5.63 -13.36 1.29
CA PHE A 109 5.54 -12.19 2.16
C PHE A 109 4.12 -11.58 2.17
N PHE A 110 3.51 -11.40 1.01
CA PHE A 110 2.13 -10.86 0.94
C PHE A 110 1.07 -11.87 1.40
N ALA A 111 1.27 -13.16 1.19
CA ALA A 111 0.38 -14.20 1.73
C ALA A 111 0.41 -14.22 3.27
N SER A 112 1.59 -14.07 3.88
CA SER A 112 1.68 -13.97 5.34
C SER A 112 0.98 -12.72 5.87
N HIS A 113 1.11 -11.59 5.20
CA HIS A 113 0.41 -10.34 5.57
C HIS A 113 -1.12 -10.51 5.61
N LEU A 114 -1.69 -11.30 4.71
CA LEU A 114 -3.13 -11.58 4.69
C LEU A 114 -3.58 -12.46 5.87
N THR A 115 -2.69 -13.27 6.42
CA THR A 115 -3.01 -14.24 7.48
C THR A 115 -2.64 -13.76 8.90
N GLU A 116 -1.99 -12.63 9.02
CA GLU A 116 -1.69 -11.96 10.28
C GLU A 116 -2.89 -11.18 10.83
#